data_ae4e1b71d076589484c3c017504f5a55
#
_entry.id   ae4e1b71d076589484c3c017504f5a55
#
_cell.length_a   1.000
_cell.length_b   1.000
_cell.length_c   1.000
_cell.angle_alpha   90.00
_cell.angle_beta   90.00
_cell.angle_gamma   90.00
#
_symmetry.space_group_name_H-M   'P 1'
#
loop_
_entity.id
_entity.type
_entity.pdbx_description
1 polymer ?
#
loop_
_entity_poly.entity_id
_entity_poly.type
_entity_poly.pdbx_seq_one_letter_code
_entity_poly.pdbx_strand_id
1 'polypeptide(L)'
;MFYSTNNKDSYDSNHAVIYKDKISNFKEVLADITSFYKSKGCRPIIYQSMLDDNWFDEISGELKEAGYKSWFEDQEYMLASGENKIIPNPELTVFKVEKWSDEIENVFLEAEEPWEIKVVKTSLEKPGYWMFAVRSKDKVIGLLYGHISERACRVDYLLVSKKHRRMGAGRALFYAYVEWCKQNNIKNIYIWPDGETPKKIYEEGGYKIVEVRKAGRAVFEG
;
A
#
# COMPACT_ATOMS: atom_id res chain seq x y z
N MET A 1 -11.57 1.46 15.04
CA MET A 1 -12.26 0.72 13.96
C MET A 1 -12.47 1.62 12.77
N PHE A 2 -12.09 1.18 11.57
CA PHE A 2 -12.28 1.87 10.29
C PHE A 2 -13.39 1.17 9.52
N TYR A 3 -14.27 1.93 8.89
CA TYR A 3 -15.40 1.38 8.15
C TYR A 3 -15.77 2.26 6.95
N SER A 4 -15.94 1.62 5.80
CA SER A 4 -16.38 2.27 4.56
C SER A 4 -17.60 1.57 3.98
N THR A 5 -18.72 2.27 3.89
CA THR A 5 -19.95 1.77 3.24
C THR A 5 -19.75 1.52 1.76
N ASN A 6 -18.84 2.26 1.13
CA ASN A 6 -18.63 2.26 -0.30
C ASN A 6 -17.63 1.20 -0.77
N ASN A 7 -16.87 0.59 0.15
CA ASN A 7 -15.81 -0.37 -0.16
C ASN A 7 -15.79 -1.51 0.85
N LYS A 8 -16.91 -2.23 0.96
CA LYS A 8 -17.12 -3.25 1.99
C LYS A 8 -16.16 -4.43 1.88
N ASP A 9 -15.69 -4.75 0.69
CA ASP A 9 -14.83 -5.89 0.43
C ASP A 9 -13.34 -5.59 0.65
N SER A 10 -12.97 -4.31 0.84
CA SER A 10 -11.59 -3.92 1.09
C SER A 10 -11.23 -4.07 2.55
N TYR A 11 -10.21 -4.84 2.83
CA TYR A 11 -9.61 -5.02 4.16
C TYR A 11 -9.05 -3.72 4.70
N ASP A 12 -8.36 -2.95 3.87
CA ASP A 12 -7.76 -1.67 4.27
C ASP A 12 -8.79 -0.60 4.61
N SER A 13 -10.00 -0.72 4.05
CA SER A 13 -11.11 0.18 4.35
C SER A 13 -11.95 -0.26 5.55
N ASN A 14 -11.85 -1.54 5.94
CA ASN A 14 -12.74 -2.16 6.95
C ASN A 14 -11.93 -3.04 7.90
N HIS A 15 -11.24 -2.41 8.84
CA HIS A 15 -10.46 -3.11 9.85
C HIS A 15 -10.46 -2.38 11.20
N ALA A 16 -10.14 -3.09 12.25
CA ALA A 16 -9.80 -2.53 13.54
C ALA A 16 -8.28 -2.54 13.73
N VAL A 17 -7.72 -1.51 14.33
CA VAL A 17 -6.37 -1.54 14.87
C VAL A 17 -6.47 -1.62 16.39
N ILE A 18 -5.75 -2.55 16.96
CA ILE A 18 -5.71 -2.77 18.41
C ILE A 18 -4.34 -2.35 18.93
N TYR A 19 -4.34 -1.65 20.06
CA TYR A 19 -3.14 -1.23 20.79
C TYR A 19 -3.09 -1.95 22.14
N LYS A 20 -2.03 -2.71 22.41
CA LYS A 20 -1.85 -3.54 23.63
C LYS A 20 -2.13 -2.76 24.90
N ASP A 21 -1.57 -1.56 25.03
CA ASP A 21 -1.67 -0.73 26.23
C ASP A 21 -3.06 -0.13 26.50
N LYS A 22 -4.00 -0.28 25.58
CA LYS A 22 -5.35 0.31 25.66
C LYS A 22 -6.44 -0.69 26.01
N ILE A 23 -6.09 -1.94 26.26
CA ILE A 23 -7.06 -3.03 26.43
C ILE A 23 -6.97 -3.59 27.83
N SER A 24 -8.11 -3.55 28.55
CA SER A 24 -8.27 -4.19 29.85
C SER A 24 -8.97 -5.56 29.77
N ASN A 25 -9.87 -5.76 28.78
CA ASN A 25 -10.60 -7.01 28.56
C ASN A 25 -10.56 -7.37 27.05
N PHE A 26 -9.62 -8.21 26.69
CA PHE A 26 -9.39 -8.54 25.28
C PHE A 26 -10.55 -9.33 24.65
N LYS A 27 -11.17 -10.27 25.40
CA LYS A 27 -12.31 -11.06 24.89
C LYS A 27 -13.51 -10.18 24.55
N GLU A 28 -13.81 -9.19 25.37
CA GLU A 28 -14.90 -8.24 25.13
C GLU A 28 -14.62 -7.38 23.91
N VAL A 29 -13.40 -6.87 23.77
CA VAL A 29 -12.97 -6.07 22.60
C VAL A 29 -13.10 -6.90 21.31
N LEU A 30 -12.70 -8.17 21.30
CA LEU A 30 -12.86 -9.04 20.14
C LEU A 30 -14.33 -9.28 19.79
N ALA A 31 -15.18 -9.49 20.81
CA ALA A 31 -16.62 -9.68 20.62
C ALA A 31 -17.27 -8.42 20.01
N ASP A 32 -16.91 -7.23 20.51
CA ASP A 32 -17.40 -5.95 20.02
C ASP A 32 -16.98 -5.70 18.56
N ILE A 33 -15.70 -5.93 18.24
CA ILE A 33 -15.17 -5.79 16.85
C ILE A 33 -15.91 -6.75 15.92
N THR A 34 -16.06 -8.02 16.34
CA THR A 34 -16.74 -9.05 15.55
C THR A 34 -18.19 -8.66 15.28
N SER A 35 -18.91 -8.27 16.33
CA SER A 35 -20.31 -7.84 16.25
C SER A 35 -20.47 -6.61 15.34
N PHE A 36 -19.60 -5.61 15.51
CA PHE A 36 -19.62 -4.40 14.69
C PHE A 36 -19.51 -4.71 13.20
N TYR A 37 -18.44 -5.43 12.77
CA TYR A 37 -18.25 -5.70 11.35
C TYR A 37 -19.31 -6.64 10.76
N LYS A 38 -19.72 -7.67 11.50
CA LYS A 38 -20.84 -8.55 11.08
C LYS A 38 -22.13 -7.76 10.88
N SER A 39 -22.46 -6.82 11.76
CA SER A 39 -23.65 -5.97 11.63
C SER A 39 -23.63 -5.08 10.38
N LYS A 40 -22.44 -4.81 9.83
CA LYS A 40 -22.22 -4.02 8.61
C LYS A 40 -22.12 -4.87 7.34
N GLY A 41 -22.18 -6.22 7.48
CA GLY A 41 -21.96 -7.14 6.37
C GLY A 41 -20.52 -7.16 5.89
N CYS A 42 -19.55 -6.82 6.76
CA CYS A 42 -18.12 -6.88 6.50
C CYS A 42 -17.50 -8.04 7.26
N ARG A 43 -16.44 -8.62 6.71
CA ARG A 43 -15.62 -9.61 7.42
C ARG A 43 -14.80 -8.91 8.50
N PRO A 44 -14.84 -9.36 9.77
CA PRO A 44 -14.02 -8.77 10.82
C PRO A 44 -12.53 -9.01 10.56
N ILE A 45 -11.76 -7.93 10.56
CA ILE A 45 -10.32 -7.96 10.39
C ILE A 45 -9.69 -7.07 11.44
N ILE A 46 -8.59 -7.54 12.01
CA ILE A 46 -7.87 -6.84 13.06
C ILE A 46 -6.40 -6.76 12.65
N TYR A 47 -5.84 -5.56 12.76
CA TYR A 47 -4.41 -5.33 12.64
C TYR A 47 -3.85 -5.00 14.02
N GLN A 48 -2.76 -5.63 14.35
CA GLN A 48 -1.95 -5.25 15.50
C GLN A 48 -1.31 -3.88 15.21
N SER A 49 -1.13 -3.06 16.25
CA SER A 49 -0.28 -1.89 16.14
C SER A 49 1.16 -2.31 15.82
N MET A 50 1.81 -1.64 14.87
CA MET A 50 3.22 -1.89 14.55
C MET A 50 4.19 -1.48 15.67
N LEU A 51 3.70 -0.89 16.74
CA LEU A 51 4.46 -0.57 17.95
C LEU A 51 4.49 -1.76 18.93
N ASP A 52 3.62 -2.75 18.73
CA ASP A 52 3.41 -3.88 19.64
C ASP A 52 4.01 -5.16 19.05
N ASP A 53 5.34 -5.20 18.85
CA ASP A 53 6.05 -6.33 18.24
C ASP A 53 5.65 -7.68 18.88
N ASN A 54 5.30 -8.66 18.04
CA ASN A 54 4.92 -10.04 18.40
C ASN A 54 3.70 -10.21 19.32
N TRP A 55 2.93 -9.15 19.60
CA TRP A 55 1.81 -9.27 20.52
C TRP A 55 0.74 -10.29 20.06
N PHE A 56 0.45 -10.38 18.77
CA PHE A 56 -0.50 -11.36 18.26
C PHE A 56 -0.03 -12.81 18.43
N ASP A 57 1.28 -13.07 18.56
CA ASP A 57 1.80 -14.39 18.94
C ASP A 57 1.43 -14.70 20.40
N GLU A 58 1.59 -13.72 21.30
CA GLU A 58 1.29 -13.88 22.72
C GLU A 58 -0.20 -14.22 22.97
N ILE A 59 -1.10 -13.63 22.15
CA ILE A 59 -2.55 -13.80 22.27
C ILE A 59 -3.16 -14.68 21.18
N SER A 60 -2.35 -15.48 20.49
CA SER A 60 -2.83 -16.32 19.38
C SER A 60 -3.89 -17.34 19.80
N GLY A 61 -3.81 -17.81 21.05
CA GLY A 61 -4.83 -18.69 21.66
C GLY A 61 -6.18 -18.01 21.77
N GLU A 62 -6.24 -16.79 22.33
CA GLU A 62 -7.45 -16.01 22.50
C GLU A 62 -8.06 -15.59 21.16
N LEU A 63 -7.21 -15.21 20.19
CA LEU A 63 -7.66 -14.93 18.83
C LEU A 63 -8.32 -16.15 18.20
N LYS A 64 -7.70 -17.32 18.32
CA LYS A 64 -8.23 -18.58 17.79
C LYS A 64 -9.54 -18.98 18.48
N GLU A 65 -9.63 -18.88 19.81
CA GLU A 65 -10.85 -19.14 20.57
C GLU A 65 -12.02 -18.22 20.15
N ALA A 66 -11.71 -16.98 19.77
CA ALA A 66 -12.66 -16.01 19.25
C ALA A 66 -12.98 -16.17 17.76
N GLY A 67 -12.46 -17.20 17.09
CA GLY A 67 -12.72 -17.52 15.69
C GLY A 67 -11.85 -16.77 14.69
N TYR A 68 -10.73 -16.21 15.13
CA TYR A 68 -9.77 -15.52 14.25
C TYR A 68 -8.58 -16.43 13.91
N LYS A 69 -8.16 -16.35 12.65
CA LYS A 69 -6.86 -16.85 12.20
C LYS A 69 -5.90 -15.67 12.13
N SER A 70 -4.77 -15.78 12.81
CA SER A 70 -3.75 -14.74 12.85
C SER A 70 -2.45 -15.19 12.18
N TRP A 71 -1.71 -14.22 11.63
CA TRP A 71 -0.37 -14.40 11.08
C TRP A 71 0.41 -13.09 11.13
N PHE A 72 1.72 -13.19 10.90
CA PHE A 72 2.62 -12.03 10.76
C PHE A 72 3.22 -11.97 9.36
N GLU A 73 3.52 -10.75 8.97
CA GLU A 73 4.36 -10.43 7.82
C GLU A 73 5.44 -9.47 8.27
N ASP A 74 6.66 -9.70 7.83
CA ASP A 74 7.74 -8.72 8.03
C ASP A 74 7.52 -7.57 7.05
N GLN A 75 7.28 -6.38 7.59
CA GLN A 75 7.12 -5.18 6.80
C GLN A 75 8.41 -4.38 6.82
N GLU A 76 9.09 -4.35 5.69
CA GLU A 76 10.32 -3.60 5.50
C GLU A 76 10.01 -2.15 5.14
N TYR A 77 10.58 -1.20 5.88
CA TYR A 77 10.50 0.22 5.55
C TYR A 77 11.79 0.67 4.91
N MET A 78 11.69 1.26 3.72
CA MET A 78 12.82 1.79 2.98
C MET A 78 12.74 3.32 2.89
N LEU A 79 13.86 3.98 3.12
CA LEU A 79 14.02 5.43 2.95
C LEU A 79 14.99 5.74 1.82
N ALA A 80 14.75 6.85 1.13
CA ALA A 80 15.69 7.42 0.19
C ALA A 80 16.96 7.86 0.92
N SER A 81 18.11 7.26 0.61
CA SER A 81 19.38 7.47 1.30
C SER A 81 20.60 7.52 0.39
N GLY A 82 20.41 7.27 -0.90
CA GLY A 82 21.49 7.16 -1.87
C GLY A 82 21.18 7.80 -3.22
N GLU A 83 22.06 7.58 -4.16
CA GLU A 83 21.88 8.03 -5.53
C GLU A 83 20.94 7.10 -6.30
N ASN A 84 20.11 7.71 -7.15
CA ASN A 84 19.31 6.97 -8.12
C ASN A 84 20.19 6.43 -9.24
N LYS A 85 20.34 5.12 -9.31
CA LYS A 85 21.14 4.40 -10.30
C LYS A 85 20.30 3.77 -11.42
N ILE A 86 18.99 4.00 -11.40
CA ILE A 86 18.09 3.47 -12.41
C ILE A 86 18.42 4.11 -13.77
N ILE A 87 18.61 3.28 -14.77
CA ILE A 87 18.67 3.70 -16.17
C ILE A 87 17.30 3.41 -16.78
N PRO A 88 16.48 4.45 -17.03
CA PRO A 88 15.15 4.24 -17.59
C PRO A 88 15.24 3.80 -19.05
N ASN A 89 14.30 2.97 -19.49
CA ASN A 89 14.17 2.60 -20.89
C ASN A 89 13.76 3.84 -21.72
N PRO A 90 14.56 4.29 -22.70
CA PRO A 90 14.29 5.50 -23.49
C PRO A 90 13.06 5.40 -24.40
N GLU A 91 12.55 4.19 -24.66
CA GLU A 91 11.33 3.97 -25.45
C GLU A 91 10.05 4.23 -24.61
N LEU A 92 10.19 4.47 -23.32
CA LEU A 92 9.08 4.70 -22.40
C LEU A 92 8.99 6.19 -22.05
N THR A 93 7.77 6.73 -22.09
CA THR A 93 7.51 8.11 -21.68
C THR A 93 6.74 8.11 -20.37
N VAL A 94 7.30 8.75 -19.34
CA VAL A 94 6.64 8.96 -18.05
C VAL A 94 6.09 10.37 -17.97
N PHE A 95 4.86 10.50 -17.47
CA PHE A 95 4.20 11.79 -17.28
C PHE A 95 3.41 11.80 -15.97
N LYS A 96 3.24 12.99 -15.40
CA LYS A 96 2.36 13.19 -14.25
C LYS A 96 0.91 13.22 -14.70
N VAL A 97 0.07 12.50 -14.01
CA VAL A 97 -1.36 12.44 -14.30
C VAL A 97 -2.06 13.64 -13.68
N GLU A 98 -2.63 14.49 -14.50
CA GLU A 98 -3.39 15.65 -14.07
C GLU A 98 -4.89 15.36 -13.98
N LYS A 99 -5.37 14.39 -14.75
CA LYS A 99 -6.79 14.03 -14.82
C LYS A 99 -6.96 12.53 -15.06
N TRP A 100 -7.95 11.97 -14.38
CA TRP A 100 -8.36 10.57 -14.60
C TRP A 100 -8.85 10.36 -16.04
N SER A 101 -8.51 9.21 -16.62
CA SER A 101 -8.95 8.80 -17.95
C SER A 101 -9.18 7.31 -18.02
N ASP A 102 -9.86 6.85 -19.07
CA ASP A 102 -10.09 5.43 -19.33
C ASP A 102 -8.78 4.65 -19.54
N GLU A 103 -7.73 5.29 -20.07
CA GLU A 103 -6.41 4.68 -20.19
C GLU A 103 -5.82 4.33 -18.82
N ILE A 104 -5.99 5.19 -17.82
CA ILE A 104 -5.57 4.96 -16.44
C ILE A 104 -6.36 3.78 -15.84
N GLU A 105 -7.69 3.80 -16.01
CA GLU A 105 -8.57 2.74 -15.52
C GLU A 105 -8.23 1.38 -16.12
N ASN A 106 -7.92 1.32 -17.41
CA ASN A 106 -7.53 0.10 -18.10
C ASN A 106 -6.25 -0.54 -17.54
N VAL A 107 -5.31 0.24 -16.98
CA VAL A 107 -4.13 -0.34 -16.32
C VAL A 107 -4.51 -1.17 -15.10
N PHE A 108 -5.46 -0.70 -14.29
CA PHE A 108 -5.96 -1.46 -13.14
C PHE A 108 -6.66 -2.75 -13.58
N LEU A 109 -7.49 -2.69 -14.63
CA LEU A 109 -8.16 -3.87 -15.17
C LEU A 109 -7.17 -4.90 -15.73
N GLU A 110 -6.17 -4.45 -16.49
CA GLU A 110 -5.13 -5.33 -17.05
C GLU A 110 -4.16 -5.87 -16.00
N ALA A 111 -4.05 -5.21 -14.86
CA ALA A 111 -3.27 -5.69 -13.73
C ALA A 111 -4.06 -6.64 -12.81
N GLU A 112 -5.38 -6.76 -13.03
CA GLU A 112 -6.33 -7.53 -12.22
C GLU A 112 -6.57 -6.93 -10.81
N GLU A 113 -6.53 -5.58 -10.72
CA GLU A 113 -6.78 -4.82 -9.49
C GLU A 113 -7.99 -3.86 -9.63
N PRO A 114 -9.16 -4.34 -10.13
CA PRO A 114 -10.30 -3.45 -10.40
C PRO A 114 -10.90 -2.80 -9.14
N TRP A 115 -10.70 -3.39 -7.99
CA TRP A 115 -11.19 -2.88 -6.70
C TRP A 115 -10.50 -1.57 -6.28
N GLU A 116 -9.27 -1.34 -6.75
CA GLU A 116 -8.49 -0.12 -6.50
C GLU A 116 -9.02 1.11 -7.25
N ILE A 117 -9.67 0.91 -8.39
CA ILE A 117 -10.10 2.00 -9.28
C ILE A 117 -10.84 3.09 -8.52
N LYS A 118 -11.88 2.71 -7.78
CA LYS A 118 -12.71 3.67 -7.03
C LYS A 118 -11.93 4.37 -5.93
N VAL A 119 -11.08 3.63 -5.22
CA VAL A 119 -10.27 4.14 -4.11
C VAL A 119 -9.29 5.17 -4.62
N VAL A 120 -8.51 4.84 -5.66
CA VAL A 120 -7.48 5.71 -6.22
C VAL A 120 -8.09 6.93 -6.89
N LYS A 121 -9.14 6.75 -7.69
CA LYS A 121 -9.85 7.86 -8.34
C LYS A 121 -10.33 8.90 -7.31
N THR A 122 -10.97 8.44 -6.23
CA THR A 122 -11.44 9.33 -5.15
C THR A 122 -10.27 9.97 -4.38
N SER A 123 -9.16 9.26 -4.23
CA SER A 123 -7.98 9.77 -3.52
C SER A 123 -7.27 10.86 -4.30
N LEU A 124 -7.16 10.74 -5.62
CA LEU A 124 -6.53 11.74 -6.48
C LEU A 124 -7.26 13.09 -6.51
N GLU A 125 -8.54 13.13 -6.10
CA GLU A 125 -9.30 14.38 -5.93
C GLU A 125 -8.93 15.11 -4.63
N LYS A 126 -8.18 14.49 -3.73
CA LYS A 126 -7.78 15.04 -2.42
C LYS A 126 -6.39 15.68 -2.50
N PRO A 127 -6.14 16.72 -1.68
CA PRO A 127 -4.82 17.33 -1.59
C PRO A 127 -3.75 16.31 -1.19
N GLY A 128 -2.56 16.43 -1.76
CA GLY A 128 -1.40 15.62 -1.44
C GLY A 128 -1.29 14.31 -2.19
N TYR A 129 -2.33 13.83 -2.84
CA TYR A 129 -2.21 12.65 -3.71
C TYR A 129 -1.62 13.02 -5.07
N TRP A 130 -0.83 12.13 -5.60
CA TRP A 130 -0.15 12.30 -6.89
C TRP A 130 -0.07 10.95 -7.63
N MET A 131 0.01 11.03 -8.95
CA MET A 131 0.19 9.86 -9.80
C MET A 131 1.11 10.16 -10.98
N PHE A 132 1.96 9.20 -11.30
CA PHE A 132 2.68 9.13 -12.58
C PHE A 132 2.14 7.96 -13.40
N ALA A 133 2.11 8.14 -14.70
CA ALA A 133 1.81 7.08 -15.66
C ALA A 133 2.98 6.88 -16.61
N VAL A 134 3.19 5.66 -17.08
CA VAL A 134 4.17 5.33 -18.10
C VAL A 134 3.47 4.83 -19.35
N ARG A 135 3.91 5.37 -20.49
CA ARG A 135 3.38 5.03 -21.82
C ARG A 135 4.46 4.34 -22.66
N SER A 136 4.06 3.29 -23.35
CA SER A 136 4.82 2.65 -24.43
C SER A 136 4.06 2.89 -25.72
N LYS A 137 4.68 3.59 -26.68
CA LYS A 137 4.00 4.11 -27.88
C LYS A 137 2.76 4.93 -27.45
N ASP A 138 1.58 4.52 -27.89
CA ASP A 138 0.32 5.23 -27.62
C ASP A 138 -0.48 4.67 -26.45
N LYS A 139 0.05 3.67 -25.73
CA LYS A 139 -0.68 2.99 -24.66
C LYS A 139 -0.08 3.24 -23.28
N VAL A 140 -0.89 3.61 -22.30
CA VAL A 140 -0.52 3.62 -20.88
C VAL A 140 -0.44 2.18 -20.37
N ILE A 141 0.72 1.82 -19.79
CA ILE A 141 1.04 0.45 -19.40
C ILE A 141 1.38 0.27 -17.92
N GLY A 142 1.50 1.35 -17.17
CA GLY A 142 1.79 1.29 -15.75
C GLY A 142 1.56 2.62 -15.05
N LEU A 143 1.43 2.55 -13.74
CA LEU A 143 1.11 3.64 -12.84
C LEU A 143 1.99 3.57 -11.59
N LEU A 144 2.33 4.72 -11.05
CA LEU A 144 2.91 4.89 -9.73
C LEU A 144 2.16 6.00 -9.03
N TYR A 145 1.58 5.73 -7.86
CA TYR A 145 0.89 6.77 -7.11
C TYR A 145 1.18 6.69 -5.61
N GLY A 146 0.89 7.77 -4.94
CA GLY A 146 1.12 7.90 -3.52
C GLY A 146 0.59 9.20 -2.97
N HIS A 147 1.04 9.50 -1.76
CA HIS A 147 0.58 10.62 -0.99
C HIS A 147 1.75 11.41 -0.39
N ILE A 148 1.65 12.73 -0.44
CA ILE A 148 2.55 13.65 0.25
C ILE A 148 1.78 14.35 1.38
N SER A 149 2.37 14.35 2.56
CA SER A 149 1.92 15.10 3.72
C SER A 149 2.95 16.14 4.10
N GLU A 150 2.66 16.97 5.11
CA GLU A 150 3.63 17.96 5.63
C GLU A 150 4.96 17.32 6.09
N ARG A 151 4.95 16.05 6.49
CA ARG A 151 6.09 15.38 7.12
C ARG A 151 6.76 14.33 6.26
N ALA A 152 6.05 13.74 5.30
CA ALA A 152 6.54 12.61 4.55
C ALA A 152 5.87 12.45 3.19
N CYS A 153 6.57 11.81 2.26
CA CYS A 153 6.01 11.34 0.99
C CYS A 153 6.14 9.82 0.95
N ARG A 154 5.05 9.15 0.60
CA ARG A 154 5.04 7.71 0.43
C ARG A 154 4.53 7.32 -0.95
N VAL A 155 5.02 6.20 -1.42
CA VAL A 155 4.44 5.47 -2.56
C VAL A 155 3.43 4.47 -1.99
N ASP A 156 2.21 4.52 -2.49
CA ASP A 156 1.16 3.56 -2.12
C ASP A 156 1.12 2.37 -3.07
N TYR A 157 1.37 2.62 -4.39
CA TYR A 157 1.26 1.58 -5.40
C TYR A 157 2.19 1.79 -6.59
N LEU A 158 2.81 0.70 -7.03
CA LEU A 158 3.52 0.60 -8.30
C LEU A 158 2.89 -0.53 -9.12
N LEU A 159 2.12 -0.16 -10.13
CA LEU A 159 1.30 -1.08 -10.91
C LEU A 159 1.77 -1.10 -12.37
N VAL A 160 1.94 -2.30 -12.94
CA VAL A 160 2.24 -2.49 -14.36
C VAL A 160 1.32 -3.56 -14.92
N SER A 161 0.64 -3.25 -16.02
CA SER A 161 -0.17 -4.18 -16.78
C SER A 161 0.58 -5.50 -17.00
N LYS A 162 -0.06 -6.63 -16.72
CA LYS A 162 0.59 -7.96 -16.76
C LYS A 162 1.28 -8.25 -18.08
N LYS A 163 0.68 -7.82 -19.20
CA LYS A 163 1.22 -8.03 -20.56
C LYS A 163 2.46 -7.18 -20.86
N HIS A 164 2.70 -6.12 -20.08
CA HIS A 164 3.78 -5.17 -20.30
C HIS A 164 4.85 -5.20 -19.20
N ARG A 165 4.82 -6.22 -18.35
CA ARG A 165 5.87 -6.46 -17.36
C ARG A 165 7.20 -6.79 -18.04
N ARG A 166 8.31 -6.54 -17.34
CA ARG A 166 9.70 -6.74 -17.80
C ARG A 166 10.15 -5.84 -18.96
N MET A 167 9.38 -4.84 -19.34
CA MET A 167 9.77 -3.81 -20.32
C MET A 167 10.47 -2.60 -19.68
N GLY A 168 10.71 -2.62 -18.36
CA GLY A 168 11.33 -1.51 -17.63
C GLY A 168 10.33 -0.44 -17.14
N ALA A 169 9.03 -0.65 -17.28
CA ALA A 169 7.99 0.31 -16.92
C ALA A 169 8.06 0.72 -15.43
N GLY A 170 8.21 -0.24 -14.52
CA GLY A 170 8.36 0.05 -13.09
C GLY A 170 9.60 0.87 -12.77
N ARG A 171 10.75 0.57 -13.42
CA ARG A 171 11.99 1.36 -13.30
C ARG A 171 11.82 2.78 -13.82
N ALA A 172 11.19 2.95 -14.98
CA ALA A 172 10.96 4.26 -15.57
C ALA A 172 10.06 5.13 -14.66
N LEU A 173 8.98 4.57 -14.14
CA LEU A 173 8.09 5.24 -13.19
C LEU A 173 8.83 5.65 -11.91
N PHE A 174 9.57 4.73 -11.32
CA PHE A 174 10.28 4.99 -10.08
C PHE A 174 11.41 5.99 -10.25
N TYR A 175 12.14 5.92 -11.37
CA TYR A 175 13.14 6.94 -11.76
C TYR A 175 12.52 8.34 -11.80
N ALA A 176 11.44 8.51 -12.55
CA ALA A 176 10.77 9.80 -12.68
C ALA A 176 10.26 10.33 -11.33
N TYR A 177 9.74 9.47 -10.48
CA TYR A 177 9.32 9.81 -9.13
C TYR A 177 10.48 10.30 -8.26
N VAL A 178 11.60 9.59 -8.24
CA VAL A 178 12.79 10.00 -7.46
C VAL A 178 13.32 11.36 -7.93
N GLU A 179 13.40 11.57 -9.24
CA GLU A 179 13.83 12.85 -9.80
C GLU A 179 12.83 13.99 -9.50
N TRP A 180 11.54 13.70 -9.56
CA TRP A 180 10.51 14.66 -9.15
C TRP A 180 10.64 15.05 -7.67
N CYS A 181 10.86 14.08 -6.80
CA CYS A 181 11.09 14.35 -5.37
C CYS A 181 12.30 15.26 -5.15
N LYS A 182 13.42 15.02 -5.85
CA LYS A 182 14.62 15.85 -5.77
C LYS A 182 14.35 17.28 -6.24
N GLN A 183 13.72 17.44 -7.41
CA GLN A 183 13.41 18.74 -7.99
C GLN A 183 12.48 19.59 -7.12
N ASN A 184 11.62 18.95 -6.36
CA ASN A 184 10.66 19.61 -5.47
C ASN A 184 11.10 19.67 -4.00
N ASN A 185 12.36 19.30 -3.69
CA ASN A 185 12.89 19.28 -2.31
C ASN A 185 12.02 18.46 -1.33
N ILE A 186 11.38 17.40 -1.82
CA ILE A 186 10.57 16.53 -0.98
C ILE A 186 11.48 15.68 -0.10
N LYS A 187 11.23 15.70 1.20
CA LYS A 187 12.00 14.99 2.22
C LYS A 187 11.19 13.85 2.84
N ASN A 188 11.86 13.01 3.62
CA ASN A 188 11.23 11.87 4.31
C ASN A 188 10.41 11.00 3.36
N ILE A 189 11.06 10.60 2.27
CA ILE A 189 10.44 9.76 1.26
C ILE A 189 10.63 8.31 1.66
N TYR A 190 9.52 7.61 1.90
CA TYR A 190 9.56 6.22 2.32
C TYR A 190 8.64 5.34 1.47
N ILE A 191 8.95 4.05 1.47
CA ILE A 191 8.21 3.02 0.77
C ILE A 191 8.39 1.70 1.51
N TRP A 192 7.44 0.79 1.34
CA TRP A 192 7.62 -0.62 1.69
C TRP A 192 7.42 -1.48 0.45
N PRO A 193 8.35 -2.41 0.17
CA PRO A 193 8.23 -3.28 -0.99
C PRO A 193 7.19 -4.38 -0.73
N ASP A 194 6.43 -4.71 -1.75
CA ASP A 194 5.63 -5.92 -1.80
C ASP A 194 6.39 -6.97 -2.62
N GLY A 195 7.31 -7.65 -1.96
CA GLY A 195 8.17 -8.69 -2.52
C GLY A 195 9.48 -8.20 -3.16
N GLU A 196 10.27 -9.16 -3.60
CA GLU A 196 11.67 -8.98 -4.04
C GLU A 196 11.83 -8.13 -5.33
N THR A 197 10.85 -8.21 -6.24
CA THR A 197 10.96 -7.47 -7.51
C THR A 197 10.84 -5.97 -7.33
N PRO A 198 9.83 -5.43 -6.64
CA PRO A 198 9.79 -4.01 -6.33
C PRO A 198 10.94 -3.58 -5.41
N LYS A 199 11.34 -4.39 -4.43
CA LYS A 199 12.48 -4.11 -3.55
C LYS A 199 13.74 -3.77 -4.33
N LYS A 200 14.11 -4.59 -5.33
CA LYS A 200 15.26 -4.33 -6.19
C LYS A 200 15.16 -3.01 -6.96
N ILE A 201 13.98 -2.65 -7.43
CA ILE A 201 13.75 -1.37 -8.11
C ILE A 201 14.01 -0.21 -7.14
N TYR A 202 13.53 -0.33 -5.89
CA TYR A 202 13.72 0.70 -4.88
C TYR A 202 15.17 0.83 -4.45
N GLU A 203 15.90 -0.28 -4.30
CA GLU A 203 17.34 -0.29 -4.03
C GLU A 203 18.13 0.38 -5.15
N GLU A 204 17.85 0.08 -6.42
CA GLU A 204 18.42 0.75 -7.57
C GLU A 204 18.11 2.27 -7.59
N GLY A 205 16.93 2.65 -7.10
CA GLY A 205 16.50 4.05 -6.93
C GLY A 205 17.16 4.77 -5.75
N GLY A 206 18.06 4.11 -5.01
CA GLY A 206 18.80 4.68 -3.89
C GLY A 206 18.09 4.56 -2.54
N TYR A 207 17.15 3.65 -2.41
CA TYR A 207 16.46 3.37 -1.15
C TYR A 207 17.14 2.25 -0.38
N LYS A 208 17.11 2.33 0.94
CA LYS A 208 17.64 1.30 1.84
C LYS A 208 16.64 0.97 2.93
N ILE A 209 16.63 -0.28 3.35
CA ILE A 209 15.87 -0.70 4.52
C ILE A 209 16.44 0.03 5.75
N VAL A 210 15.57 0.68 6.49
CA VAL A 210 15.91 1.38 7.73
C VAL A 210 15.24 0.76 8.94
N GLU A 211 14.16 0.02 8.71
CA GLU A 211 13.40 -0.63 9.75
C GLU A 211 12.65 -1.84 9.20
N VAL A 212 12.52 -2.88 10.02
CA VAL A 212 11.65 -4.02 9.77
C VAL A 212 10.71 -4.14 10.96
N ARG A 213 9.40 -4.20 10.70
CA ARG A 213 8.38 -4.37 11.73
C ARG A 213 7.52 -5.57 11.43
N LYS A 214 7.07 -6.24 12.47
CA LYS A 214 6.07 -7.31 12.33
C LYS A 214 4.67 -6.73 12.23
N ALA A 215 4.05 -6.89 11.08
CA ALA A 215 2.67 -6.55 10.85
C ALA A 215 1.78 -7.75 11.17
N GLY A 216 1.15 -7.74 12.34
CA GLY A 216 0.22 -8.78 12.76
C GLY A 216 -1.17 -8.54 12.17
N ARG A 217 -1.76 -9.58 11.58
CA ARG A 217 -3.12 -9.59 11.05
C ARG A 217 -3.91 -10.73 11.64
N ALA A 218 -5.19 -10.49 11.91
CA ALA A 218 -6.13 -11.51 12.33
C ALA A 218 -7.44 -11.36 11.55
N VAL A 219 -7.90 -12.45 10.94
CA VAL A 219 -9.10 -12.48 10.10
C VAL A 219 -10.08 -13.47 10.70
N PHE A 220 -11.34 -13.04 10.87
CA PHE A 220 -12.40 -13.91 11.38
C PHE A 220 -12.76 -14.98 10.34
N GLU A 221 -12.76 -16.23 10.77
CA GLU A 221 -13.11 -17.40 9.92
C GLU A 221 -14.43 -18.07 10.35
N GLY A 222 -15.00 -17.69 11.51
CA GLY A 222 -16.28 -18.23 11.99
C GLY A 222 -16.20 -18.84 13.35
#